data_0f2eaa22c84ce4d79797575dabd447ee
#
_entry.id   0f2eaa22c84ce4d79797575dabd447ee
#
_cell.length_a   1.000
_cell.length_b   1.000
_cell.length_c   1.000
_cell.angle_alpha   90.00
_cell.angle_beta   90.00
_cell.angle_gamma   90.00
#
_symmetry.space_group_name_H-M   'P 1'
#
loop_
_entity.id
_entity.type
_entity.pdbx_description
1 polymer ?
#
loop_
_entity_poly.entity_id
_entity_poly.type
_entity_poly.pdbx_seq_one_letter_code
_entity_poly.pdbx_strand_id
1 'polypeptide(L)'
;AMAAGALTGGRFLGLKDGRGRVFPVRRDSEGRTSIANAVETCLIDRLPRIAGTGIAAVAIDARGRGPRYAGEMAGLYRAGLDAVGRGAPGTLSALKEEARRRALGGITGGHFVRGIEE
;
A
#
# COMPACT_ATOMS: atom_id res chain seq x y z
N ALA A 1 7.97 -24.28 -0.59
CA ALA A 1 7.50 -24.47 0.78
C ALA A 1 6.96 -23.17 1.34
N MET A 2 5.81 -23.23 1.96
CA MET A 2 5.18 -22.06 2.58
C MET A 2 5.03 -22.30 4.08
N ALA A 3 5.45 -21.30 4.86
CA ALA A 3 5.25 -21.30 6.29
C ALA A 3 4.23 -20.23 6.66
N ALA A 4 3.32 -20.56 7.57
CA ALA A 4 2.33 -19.62 8.06
C ALA A 4 2.76 -19.09 9.43
N GLY A 5 2.61 -17.78 9.63
CA GLY A 5 2.88 -17.12 10.89
C GLY A 5 1.89 -15.98 11.15
N ALA A 6 1.62 -15.70 12.41
CA ALA A 6 0.75 -14.59 12.77
C ALA A 6 1.44 -13.26 12.44
N LEU A 7 0.79 -12.39 11.67
CA LEU A 7 1.30 -11.06 11.33
C LEU A 7 0.84 -9.99 12.32
N THR A 8 -0.43 -9.98 12.68
CA THR A 8 -0.99 -9.04 13.66
C THR A 8 -2.24 -9.62 14.29
N GLY A 9 -2.38 -9.55 15.60
CA GLY A 9 -3.62 -9.82 16.34
C GLY A 9 -4.36 -11.13 16.04
N GLY A 10 -3.67 -12.13 15.50
CA GLY A 10 -4.25 -13.45 15.23
C GLY A 10 -5.21 -13.53 14.04
N ARG A 11 -5.43 -12.44 13.30
CA ARG A 11 -6.34 -12.40 12.14
C ARG A 11 -5.65 -12.59 10.81
N PHE A 12 -4.36 -12.37 10.74
CA PHE A 12 -3.55 -12.50 9.54
C PHE A 12 -2.46 -13.53 9.74
N LEU A 13 -2.31 -14.38 8.75
CA LEU A 13 -1.20 -15.31 8.63
C LEU A 13 -0.29 -14.83 7.51
N GLY A 14 1.00 -15.16 7.58
CA GLY A 14 1.94 -14.91 6.49
C GLY A 14 2.20 -16.20 5.73
N LEU A 15 2.02 -16.17 4.42
CA LEU A 15 2.50 -17.21 3.52
C LEU A 15 3.84 -16.76 2.93
N LYS A 16 4.88 -17.55 3.18
CA LYS A 16 6.22 -17.26 2.69
C LYS A 16 6.51 -18.09 1.46
N ASP A 17 6.92 -17.45 0.37
CA ASP A 17 7.33 -18.15 -0.85
C ASP A 17 8.80 -18.57 -0.80
N GLY A 18 9.26 -19.26 -1.84
CA GLY A 18 10.65 -19.71 -1.95
C GLY A 18 11.69 -18.59 -2.07
N ARG A 19 11.26 -17.34 -2.27
CA ARG A 19 12.12 -16.15 -2.33
C ARG A 19 12.10 -15.33 -1.05
N GLY A 20 11.43 -15.83 0.00
CA GLY A 20 11.32 -15.16 1.28
C GLY A 20 10.27 -14.05 1.33
N ARG A 21 9.45 -13.87 0.30
CA ARG A 21 8.37 -12.88 0.32
C ARG A 21 7.21 -13.39 1.16
N VAL A 22 6.65 -12.53 1.99
CA VAL A 22 5.54 -12.86 2.88
C VAL A 22 4.26 -12.22 2.35
N PHE A 23 3.28 -13.06 2.03
CA PHE A 23 1.97 -12.65 1.55
C PHE A 23 0.98 -12.72 2.71
N PRO A 24 0.39 -11.59 3.15
CA PRO A 24 -0.63 -11.60 4.20
C PRO A 24 -1.86 -12.39 3.76
N VAL A 25 -2.32 -13.29 4.61
CA VAL A 25 -3.51 -14.11 4.36
C VAL A 25 -4.53 -13.84 5.45
N ARG A 26 -5.74 -13.58 5.06
CA ARG A 26 -6.87 -13.36 5.95
C ARG A 26 -8.02 -14.28 5.61
N ARG A 27 -8.64 -14.84 6.65
CA ARG A 27 -9.91 -15.54 6.53
C ARG A 27 -10.98 -14.70 7.20
N ASP A 28 -12.07 -14.41 6.50
CA ASP A 28 -13.17 -13.64 7.05
C ASP A 28 -14.18 -14.52 7.83
N SER A 29 -15.19 -13.89 8.41
CA SER A 29 -16.22 -14.57 9.19
C SER A 29 -17.09 -15.53 8.37
N GLU A 30 -17.11 -15.35 7.04
CA GLU A 30 -17.86 -16.21 6.11
C GLU A 30 -16.99 -17.34 5.52
N GLY A 31 -15.78 -17.48 6.01
CA GLY A 31 -14.84 -18.52 5.57
C GLY A 31 -14.10 -18.21 4.28
N ARG A 32 -14.23 -16.99 3.72
CA ARG A 32 -13.51 -16.60 2.51
C ARG A 32 -12.07 -16.27 2.86
N THR A 33 -11.15 -16.73 2.03
CA THR A 33 -9.72 -16.49 2.20
C THR A 33 -9.27 -15.42 1.19
N SER A 34 -8.57 -14.40 1.68
CA SER A 34 -7.95 -13.36 0.87
C SER A 34 -6.44 -13.40 1.06
N ILE A 35 -5.72 -13.32 -0.06
CA ILE A 35 -4.25 -13.23 -0.07
C ILE A 35 -3.88 -11.86 -0.61
N ALA A 36 -3.19 -11.06 0.20
CA ALA A 36 -2.71 -9.75 -0.20
C ALA A 36 -1.31 -9.84 -0.80
N ASN A 37 -0.91 -8.81 -1.55
CA ASN A 37 0.44 -8.74 -2.10
C ASN A 37 1.50 -8.63 -0.99
N ALA A 38 2.66 -9.22 -1.24
CA ALA A 38 3.81 -9.11 -0.35
C ALA A 38 4.43 -7.71 -0.38
N VAL A 39 4.25 -6.97 -1.48
CA VAL A 39 4.76 -5.61 -1.68
C VAL A 39 3.60 -4.64 -1.70
N GLU A 40 3.72 -3.54 -0.98
CA GLU A 40 2.66 -2.55 -0.88
C GLU A 40 2.64 -1.63 -2.09
N THR A 41 1.45 -1.33 -2.60
CA THR A 41 1.28 -0.34 -3.67
C THR A 41 1.39 1.06 -3.10
N CYS A 42 2.29 1.86 -3.67
CA CYS A 42 2.47 3.26 -3.29
C CYS A 42 2.50 4.13 -4.54
N LEU A 43 1.58 5.07 -4.62
CA LEU A 43 1.41 5.97 -5.76
C LEU A 43 1.59 7.44 -5.39
N ILE A 44 2.26 7.74 -4.27
CA ILE A 44 2.45 9.11 -3.80
C ILE A 44 3.14 9.97 -4.87
N ASP A 45 4.18 9.44 -5.50
CA ASP A 45 4.91 10.14 -6.57
C ASP A 45 4.12 10.28 -7.88
N ARG A 46 2.98 9.60 -7.99
CA ARG A 46 2.07 9.66 -9.15
C ARG A 46 0.83 10.51 -8.90
N LEU A 47 0.72 11.12 -7.74
CA LEU A 47 -0.45 11.96 -7.40
C LEU A 47 -0.70 13.11 -8.39
N PRO A 48 0.30 13.81 -8.95
CA PRO A 48 0.02 14.82 -9.96
C PRO A 48 -0.74 14.25 -11.18
N ARG A 49 -0.34 13.08 -11.66
CA ARG A 49 -1.00 12.42 -12.79
C ARG A 49 -2.39 11.92 -12.41
N ILE A 50 -2.56 11.36 -11.20
CA ILE A 50 -3.84 10.90 -10.70
C ILE A 50 -4.81 12.07 -10.55
N ALA A 51 -4.38 13.17 -9.93
CA ALA A 51 -5.19 14.37 -9.78
C ALA A 51 -5.61 14.96 -11.15
N GLY A 52 -4.75 14.88 -12.14
CA GLY A 52 -5.02 15.35 -13.49
C GLY A 52 -6.10 14.56 -14.25
N THR A 53 -6.49 13.38 -13.77
CA THR A 53 -7.56 12.58 -14.39
C THR A 53 -8.96 13.07 -14.04
N GLY A 54 -9.11 14.00 -13.10
CA GLY A 54 -10.40 14.54 -12.67
C GLY A 54 -11.14 13.67 -11.65
N ILE A 55 -10.48 12.71 -11.02
CA ILE A 55 -11.09 11.94 -9.94
C ILE A 55 -11.36 12.81 -8.71
N ALA A 56 -12.43 12.50 -7.97
CA ALA A 56 -12.83 13.28 -6.80
C ALA A 56 -12.09 12.91 -5.52
N ALA A 57 -11.65 11.64 -5.40
CA ALA A 57 -11.01 11.15 -4.19
C ALA A 57 -10.13 9.93 -4.48
N VAL A 58 -9.19 9.67 -3.58
CA VAL A 58 -8.40 8.44 -3.56
C VAL A 58 -8.72 7.67 -2.29
N ALA A 59 -8.72 6.35 -2.36
CA ALA A 59 -8.91 5.48 -1.21
C ALA A 59 -7.60 4.76 -0.89
N ILE A 60 -7.33 4.60 0.39
CA ILE A 60 -6.17 3.85 0.89
C ILE A 60 -6.68 2.56 1.51
N ASP A 61 -6.22 1.43 0.99
CA ASP A 61 -6.51 0.13 1.56
C ASP A 61 -5.43 -0.25 2.57
N ALA A 62 -5.73 -0.10 3.85
CA ALA A 62 -4.83 -0.41 4.95
C ALA A 62 -5.25 -1.67 5.73
N ARG A 63 -6.05 -2.53 5.11
CA ARG A 63 -6.51 -3.77 5.76
C ARG A 63 -5.32 -4.62 6.21
N GLY A 64 -5.38 -5.07 7.45
CA GLY A 64 -4.35 -5.92 8.05
C GLY A 64 -3.15 -5.18 8.63
N ARG A 65 -3.11 -3.85 8.54
CA ARG A 65 -1.96 -3.07 9.03
C ARG A 65 -2.22 -2.32 10.34
N GLY A 66 -3.45 -2.21 10.75
CA GLY A 66 -3.84 -1.56 11.99
C GLY A 66 -4.01 -0.03 11.87
N PRO A 67 -4.61 0.60 12.91
CA PRO A 67 -5.03 2.00 12.84
C PRO A 67 -3.86 2.99 12.77
N ARG A 68 -2.74 2.70 13.42
CA ARG A 68 -1.56 3.58 13.35
C ARG A 68 -1.04 3.72 11.94
N TYR A 69 -0.86 2.60 11.25
CA TYR A 69 -0.42 2.59 9.86
C TYR A 69 -1.42 3.34 8.96
N ALA A 70 -2.71 3.06 9.12
CA ALA A 70 -3.76 3.72 8.35
C ALA A 70 -3.71 5.25 8.52
N GLY A 71 -3.57 5.74 9.75
CA GLY A 71 -3.44 7.16 10.05
C GLY A 71 -2.18 7.78 9.46
N GLU A 72 -1.04 7.11 9.58
CA GLU A 72 0.23 7.59 9.03
C GLU A 72 0.19 7.67 7.49
N MET A 73 -0.35 6.66 6.83
CA MET A 73 -0.48 6.66 5.37
C MET A 73 -1.48 7.70 4.88
N ALA A 74 -2.60 7.86 5.57
CA ALA A 74 -3.57 8.91 5.26
C ALA A 74 -2.92 10.29 5.36
N GLY A 75 -2.10 10.53 6.38
CA GLY A 75 -1.34 11.77 6.54
C GLY A 75 -0.35 12.02 5.40
N LEU A 76 0.38 11.00 4.96
CA LEU A 76 1.33 11.10 3.86
C LEU A 76 0.63 11.42 2.53
N TYR A 77 -0.46 10.73 2.22
CA TYR A 77 -1.23 10.99 1.00
C TYR A 77 -1.93 12.35 1.06
N ARG A 78 -2.42 12.78 2.23
CA ARG A 78 -2.99 14.13 2.39
C ARG A 78 -1.92 15.19 2.11
N ALA A 79 -0.74 15.05 2.69
CA ALA A 79 0.38 15.95 2.43
C ALA A 79 0.78 15.97 0.94
N GLY A 80 0.75 14.80 0.29
CA GLY A 80 1.02 14.69 -1.14
C GLY A 80 -0.01 15.41 -2.00
N LEU A 81 -1.28 15.25 -1.73
CA LEU A 81 -2.37 15.95 -2.42
C LEU A 81 -2.30 17.47 -2.21
N ASP A 82 -1.97 17.91 -0.99
CA ASP A 82 -1.78 19.33 -0.69
C ASP A 82 -0.58 19.91 -1.47
N ALA A 83 0.52 19.15 -1.57
CA ALA A 83 1.69 19.56 -2.36
C ALA A 83 1.34 19.70 -3.84
N VAL A 84 0.56 18.79 -4.41
CA VAL A 84 0.06 18.89 -5.79
C VAL A 84 -0.80 20.14 -5.96
N GLY A 85 -1.71 20.39 -5.02
CA GLY A 85 -2.59 21.57 -5.05
C GLY A 85 -1.84 22.89 -4.95
N ARG A 86 -0.68 22.93 -4.28
CA ARG A 86 0.19 24.10 -4.20
C ARG A 86 1.16 24.25 -5.37
N GLY A 87 1.17 23.30 -6.31
CA GLY A 87 2.16 23.29 -7.39
C GLY A 87 3.58 23.01 -6.90
N ALA A 88 3.74 22.24 -5.80
CA ALA A 88 5.03 21.90 -5.21
C ALA A 88 5.29 20.37 -5.23
N PRO A 89 5.35 19.73 -6.41
CA PRO A 89 5.49 18.28 -6.52
C PRO A 89 6.87 17.76 -6.08
N GLY A 90 7.83 18.61 -5.86
CA GLY A 90 9.18 18.20 -5.43
C GLY A 90 9.25 17.54 -4.07
N THR A 91 8.22 17.71 -3.22
CA THR A 91 8.15 17.08 -1.89
C THR A 91 7.67 15.63 -1.94
N LEU A 92 7.14 15.17 -3.07
CA LEU A 92 6.55 13.84 -3.19
C LEU A 92 7.58 12.72 -3.02
N SER A 93 8.82 12.91 -3.46
CA SER A 93 9.87 11.91 -3.27
C SER A 93 10.17 11.64 -1.79
N ALA A 94 10.20 12.68 -0.96
CA ALA A 94 10.40 12.54 0.48
C ALA A 94 9.23 11.81 1.13
N LEU A 95 8.01 12.12 0.74
CA LEU A 95 6.80 11.44 1.23
C LEU A 95 6.79 9.97 0.83
N LYS A 96 7.22 9.65 -0.39
CA LYS A 96 7.36 8.28 -0.88
C LYS A 96 8.38 7.50 -0.03
N GLU A 97 9.51 8.09 0.32
CA GLU A 97 10.51 7.46 1.17
C GLU A 97 9.97 7.22 2.59
N GLU A 98 9.15 8.14 3.12
CA GLU A 98 8.45 7.92 4.39
C GLU A 98 7.49 6.72 4.31
N ALA A 99 6.75 6.59 3.21
CA ALA A 99 5.88 5.44 2.98
C ALA A 99 6.68 4.13 2.89
N ARG A 100 7.84 4.17 2.21
CA ARG A 100 8.74 3.01 2.09
C ARG A 100 9.20 2.50 3.45
N ARG A 101 9.52 3.39 4.37
CA ARG A 101 9.98 3.00 5.72
C ARG A 101 8.90 2.29 6.53
N ARG A 102 7.63 2.53 6.22
CA ARG A 102 6.50 1.91 6.90
C ARG A 102 6.00 0.64 6.24
N ALA A 103 6.47 0.35 5.04
CA ALA A 103 6.06 -0.83 4.29
C ALA A 103 6.74 -2.09 4.84
N LEU A 104 6.01 -3.20 4.87
CA LEU A 104 6.53 -4.48 5.34
C LEU A 104 7.40 -5.20 4.32
N GLY A 105 7.09 -5.09 3.06
CA GLY A 105 7.77 -5.82 1.99
C GLY A 105 8.32 -4.91 0.90
N GLY A 106 8.52 -3.63 1.19
CA GLY A 106 8.85 -2.62 0.19
C GLY A 106 7.61 -2.07 -0.51
N ILE A 107 7.82 -1.21 -1.49
CA ILE A 107 6.75 -0.54 -2.21
C ILE A 107 6.89 -0.75 -3.72
N THR A 108 5.77 -0.67 -4.43
CA THR A 108 5.70 -0.78 -5.89
C THR A 108 4.67 0.19 -6.45
N GLY A 109 4.85 0.63 -7.69
CA GLY A 109 3.85 1.36 -8.44
C GLY A 109 2.71 0.50 -8.98
N GLY A 110 2.81 -0.83 -8.85
CA GLY A 110 1.78 -1.76 -9.28
C GLY A 110 1.47 -1.63 -10.78
N HIS A 111 0.21 -1.86 -11.13
CA HIS A 111 -0.27 -1.77 -12.50
C HIS A 111 -0.34 -0.35 -13.05
N PHE A 112 -0.30 0.66 -12.19
CA PHE A 112 -0.29 2.05 -12.64
C PHE A 112 0.92 2.38 -13.55
N VAL A 113 2.07 1.78 -13.24
CA VAL A 113 3.30 1.98 -14.01
C VAL A 113 3.45 0.95 -15.13
N ARG A 114 3.15 -0.32 -14.82
CA ARG A 114 3.36 -1.45 -15.73
C ARG A 114 2.23 -1.67 -16.72
N GLY A 115 1.03 -1.16 -16.41
CA GLY A 115 -0.19 -1.52 -17.13
C GLY A 115 -0.72 -2.89 -16.74
N ILE A 116 -1.77 -3.30 -17.42
CA ILE A 116 -2.36 -4.64 -17.28
C ILE A 116 -1.94 -5.43 -18.52
N GLU A 117 -1.27 -6.52 -18.30
CA GLU A 117 -0.96 -7.47 -19.38
C GLU A 117 -2.24 -8.26 -19.70
N GLU A 118 -2.62 -8.25 -20.95
CA GLU A 118 -3.72 -9.07 -21.46
C GLU A 118 -3.25 -10.49 -21.79
#